data_15766ff450ef5bcd536a05ceb72865e6
#
_entry.id   15766ff450ef5bcd536a05ceb72865e6
#
_cell.length_a   1.000
_cell.length_b   1.000
_cell.length_c   1.000
_cell.angle_alpha   90.00
_cell.angle_beta   90.00
_cell.angle_gamma   90.00
#
_symmetry.space_group_name_H-M   'P 1'
#
loop_
_entity.id
_entity.type
_entity.pdbx_description
1 polymer ?
#
loop_
_entity_poly.entity_id
_entity_poly.type
_entity_poly.pdbx_seq_one_letter_code
_entity_poly.pdbx_strand_id
1 'polypeptide(L)'
;MTDGTTLRVTMLGGFALQYGPEPVRLKKRQSAKPVRLLQMLIYRRASGISRQGLIDALYGAETGVDTANNLNATVSQLRRLLRDTILPEENYICTEVDRYRFQSSFPVLADTEEVLILRQKASESAGEERMGLLQRLCALYRGRFLPELDGESWVETARSYYQRIYQESLDELCRMLWERREYQTVLRLTDYAATLFPFEEWQAWQYECLLAQGRMKDAQELYREVEKLYLNELAAPPPERMLQRIRTSAGDSLLEEHSVRTIRDRLDEAGREGPYCLPFPSFLDAYQLISRMSGAAGQPVSLMLCTLRGSDSRARPDRELFRAAMEQLEAALCQTLRQEDAFTRYSRSQYLLVLIGMEEAACGTIARRVSEQFRRTAGGQRFVLDCQAVSSEYVQGFGGSGQVKS
;
A
#
# COMPACT_ATOMS: atom_id res chain seq x y z
N MET A 1 25.73 -29.00 -32.00
CA MET A 1 24.49 -28.17 -31.87
C MET A 1 24.15 -28.25 -30.40
N THR A 2 24.61 -27.26 -29.62
CA THR A 2 24.24 -27.13 -28.21
C THR A 2 22.79 -26.69 -28.17
N ASP A 3 21.95 -27.61 -27.71
CA ASP A 3 20.55 -27.36 -27.41
C ASP A 3 20.51 -26.08 -26.54
N GLY A 4 19.78 -25.03 -26.98
CA GLY A 4 19.89 -23.68 -26.46
C GLY A 4 19.40 -23.50 -25.04
N THR A 5 20.02 -24.17 -24.08
CA THR A 5 19.69 -24.08 -22.66
C THR A 5 20.07 -22.68 -22.16
N THR A 6 19.08 -21.96 -21.67
CA THR A 6 19.19 -20.55 -21.24
C THR A 6 19.29 -20.45 -19.73
N LEU A 7 20.18 -19.58 -19.22
CA LEU A 7 20.21 -19.19 -17.82
C LEU A 7 19.19 -18.07 -17.59
N ARG A 8 18.11 -18.37 -16.86
CA ARG A 8 17.15 -17.37 -16.39
C ARG A 8 17.60 -16.85 -15.03
N VAL A 9 17.61 -15.54 -14.90
CA VAL A 9 17.98 -14.85 -13.67
C VAL A 9 16.81 -14.02 -13.20
N THR A 10 16.34 -14.28 -11.99
CA THR A 10 15.35 -13.47 -11.30
C THR A 10 16.05 -12.56 -10.30
N MET A 11 15.72 -11.27 -10.31
CA MET A 11 16.20 -10.26 -9.36
C MET A 11 15.04 -9.42 -8.80
N LEU A 12 13.89 -9.41 -9.45
CA LEU A 12 12.69 -8.70 -9.04
C LEU A 12 11.82 -9.60 -8.14
N GLY A 13 11.96 -9.44 -6.82
CA GLY A 13 11.29 -10.25 -5.79
C GLY A 13 12.20 -11.29 -5.15
N GLY A 14 13.52 -11.25 -5.43
CA GLY A 14 14.53 -12.14 -4.86
C GLY A 14 15.53 -12.63 -5.90
N PHE A 15 16.69 -13.14 -5.46
CA PHE A 15 17.70 -13.65 -6.37
C PHE A 15 17.55 -15.15 -6.59
N ALA A 16 17.27 -15.54 -7.83
CA ALA A 16 17.20 -16.93 -8.24
C ALA A 16 17.85 -17.14 -9.62
N LEU A 17 18.45 -18.31 -9.80
CA LEU A 17 19.07 -18.75 -11.05
C LEU A 17 18.43 -20.08 -11.48
N GLN A 18 18.09 -20.19 -12.76
CA GLN A 18 17.53 -21.41 -13.36
C GLN A 18 18.20 -21.68 -14.70
N TYR A 19 18.78 -22.87 -14.85
CA TYR A 19 19.42 -23.31 -16.09
C TYR A 19 18.56 -24.36 -16.77
N GLY A 20 17.95 -23.99 -17.88
CA GLY A 20 16.88 -24.79 -18.48
C GLY A 20 15.72 -24.99 -17.48
N PRO A 21 15.30 -26.25 -17.21
CA PRO A 21 14.26 -26.54 -16.23
C PRO A 21 14.77 -26.60 -14.77
N GLU A 22 16.08 -26.64 -14.54
CA GLU A 22 16.65 -26.93 -13.23
C GLU A 22 17.11 -25.68 -12.48
N PRO A 23 16.81 -25.58 -11.16
CA PRO A 23 17.29 -24.47 -10.35
C PRO A 23 18.79 -24.60 -10.05
N VAL A 24 19.54 -23.51 -10.24
CA VAL A 24 20.96 -23.42 -9.89
C VAL A 24 21.08 -23.06 -8.41
N ARG A 25 21.52 -24.00 -7.57
CA ARG A 25 21.64 -23.81 -6.13
C ARG A 25 23.04 -23.33 -5.77
N LEU A 26 23.13 -22.13 -5.20
CA LEU A 26 24.37 -21.59 -4.64
C LEU A 26 24.50 -22.04 -3.17
N LYS A 27 25.63 -22.67 -2.81
CA LYS A 27 25.89 -23.18 -1.45
C LYS A 27 26.26 -22.06 -0.45
N LYS A 28 25.78 -20.81 -0.67
CA LYS A 28 26.04 -19.66 0.20
C LYS A 28 24.79 -18.79 0.31
N ARG A 29 24.71 -17.98 1.39
CA ARG A 29 23.64 -17.00 1.58
C ARG A 29 23.67 -15.95 0.46
N GLN A 30 22.53 -15.43 0.09
CA GLN A 30 22.40 -14.45 -1.00
C GLN A 30 23.12 -13.12 -0.68
N SER A 31 23.22 -12.74 0.59
CA SER A 31 23.98 -11.58 1.06
C SER A 31 25.50 -11.80 1.19
N ALA A 32 26.01 -13.02 0.95
CA ALA A 32 27.46 -13.29 1.01
C ALA A 32 28.22 -12.59 -0.12
N LYS A 33 29.39 -12.01 0.15
CA LYS A 33 30.20 -11.23 -0.83
C LYS A 33 30.36 -11.88 -2.20
N PRO A 34 30.66 -13.20 -2.35
CA PRO A 34 30.74 -13.82 -3.66
C PRO A 34 29.41 -13.83 -4.41
N VAL A 35 28.28 -14.00 -3.71
CA VAL A 35 26.94 -13.96 -4.34
C VAL A 35 26.56 -12.53 -4.71
N ARG A 36 26.85 -11.53 -3.85
CA ARG A 36 26.70 -10.12 -4.16
C ARG A 36 27.51 -9.74 -5.41
N LEU A 37 28.75 -10.20 -5.51
CA LEU A 37 29.56 -10.01 -6.72
C LEU A 37 28.88 -10.58 -7.95
N LEU A 38 28.33 -11.79 -7.90
CA LEU A 38 27.60 -12.39 -9.01
C LEU A 38 26.37 -11.56 -9.40
N GLN A 39 25.56 -11.13 -8.45
CA GLN A 39 24.39 -10.28 -8.66
C GLN A 39 24.77 -8.98 -9.37
N MET A 40 25.85 -8.31 -8.94
CA MET A 40 26.35 -7.09 -9.56
C MET A 40 26.83 -7.33 -10.98
N LEU A 41 27.61 -8.39 -11.22
CA LEU A 41 28.15 -8.73 -12.53
C LEU A 41 27.04 -9.09 -13.54
N ILE A 42 26.00 -9.80 -13.11
CA ILE A 42 24.83 -10.09 -13.96
C ILE A 42 24.05 -8.82 -14.23
N TYR A 43 23.75 -8.00 -13.20
CA TYR A 43 23.00 -6.76 -13.34
C TYR A 43 23.70 -5.75 -14.28
N ARG A 44 25.02 -5.70 -14.25
CA ARG A 44 25.86 -4.83 -15.12
C ARG A 44 26.52 -5.58 -16.26
N ARG A 45 25.94 -6.69 -16.68
CA ARG A 45 26.54 -7.60 -17.69
C ARG A 45 26.95 -6.87 -18.96
N ALA A 46 26.10 -5.99 -19.48
CA ALA A 46 26.36 -5.25 -20.73
C ALA A 46 27.55 -4.28 -20.62
N SER A 47 27.65 -3.54 -19.51
CA SER A 47 28.68 -2.50 -19.32
C SER A 47 29.95 -2.97 -18.60
N GLY A 48 29.84 -4.07 -17.84
CA GLY A 48 30.84 -4.48 -16.88
C GLY A 48 30.99 -3.48 -15.73
N ILE A 49 31.81 -3.85 -14.73
CA ILE A 49 32.08 -3.02 -13.54
C ILE A 49 33.58 -2.86 -13.37
N SER A 50 34.06 -1.65 -13.13
CA SER A 50 35.47 -1.40 -12.86
C SER A 50 35.93 -2.07 -11.57
N ARG A 51 37.22 -2.38 -11.46
CA ARG A 51 37.83 -2.92 -10.24
C ARG A 51 37.52 -2.06 -9.03
N GLN A 52 37.69 -0.72 -9.17
CA GLN A 52 37.41 0.21 -8.08
C GLN A 52 35.94 0.20 -7.69
N GLY A 53 35.02 0.21 -8.67
CA GLY A 53 33.57 0.14 -8.41
C GLY A 53 33.14 -1.12 -7.66
N LEU A 54 33.78 -2.27 -7.93
CA LEU A 54 33.56 -3.49 -7.16
C LEU A 54 34.12 -3.42 -5.74
N ILE A 55 35.30 -2.80 -5.57
CA ILE A 55 35.90 -2.59 -4.24
C ILE A 55 34.97 -1.69 -3.41
N ASP A 56 34.56 -0.57 -3.95
CA ASP A 56 33.69 0.38 -3.25
C ASP A 56 32.36 -0.24 -2.85
N ALA A 57 31.74 -1.00 -3.74
CA ALA A 57 30.46 -1.64 -3.47
C ALA A 57 30.54 -2.84 -2.51
N LEU A 58 31.62 -3.61 -2.50
CA LEU A 58 31.75 -4.79 -1.66
C LEU A 58 32.44 -4.50 -0.30
N TYR A 59 33.27 -3.47 -0.24
CA TYR A 59 34.16 -3.21 0.90
C TYR A 59 34.20 -1.73 1.36
N GLY A 60 33.47 -0.83 0.70
CA GLY A 60 33.55 0.62 0.98
C GLY A 60 33.27 1.04 2.43
N ALA A 61 32.60 0.19 3.22
CA ALA A 61 32.37 0.40 4.63
C ALA A 61 33.49 -0.14 5.53
N GLU A 62 34.49 -0.86 4.98
CA GLU A 62 35.56 -1.50 5.74
C GLU A 62 36.83 -0.64 5.71
N THR A 63 37.21 -0.09 6.85
CA THR A 63 38.45 0.69 6.98
C THR A 63 39.64 -0.21 7.38
N GLY A 64 40.81 0.03 6.76
CA GLY A 64 42.07 -0.62 7.18
C GLY A 64 42.35 -2.02 6.59
N VAL A 65 41.60 -2.44 5.57
CA VAL A 65 41.73 -3.77 4.95
C VAL A 65 42.38 -3.65 3.56
N ASP A 66 43.23 -4.63 3.19
CA ASP A 66 43.75 -4.77 1.82
C ASP A 66 42.63 -5.20 0.86
N THR A 67 41.82 -4.22 0.44
CA THR A 67 40.61 -4.41 -0.36
C THR A 67 40.89 -5.00 -1.72
N ALA A 68 42.08 -4.77 -2.28
CA ALA A 68 42.49 -5.30 -3.59
C ALA A 68 42.69 -6.83 -3.55
N ASN A 69 43.37 -7.33 -2.53
CA ASN A 69 43.57 -8.78 -2.32
C ASN A 69 42.26 -9.46 -1.95
N ASN A 70 41.39 -8.79 -1.19
CA ASN A 70 40.08 -9.31 -0.82
C ASN A 70 39.16 -9.47 -2.03
N LEU A 71 39.19 -8.54 -3.00
CA LEU A 71 38.43 -8.70 -4.23
C LEU A 71 38.89 -9.93 -5.02
N ASN A 72 40.21 -10.14 -5.17
CA ASN A 72 40.75 -11.31 -5.86
C ASN A 72 40.34 -12.63 -5.17
N ALA A 73 40.36 -12.63 -3.84
CA ALA A 73 39.89 -13.80 -3.04
C ALA A 73 38.37 -14.03 -3.26
N THR A 74 37.56 -12.97 -3.29
CA THR A 74 36.11 -13.06 -3.54
C THR A 74 35.80 -13.55 -4.96
N VAL A 75 36.53 -13.06 -5.97
CA VAL A 75 36.43 -13.58 -7.37
C VAL A 75 36.76 -15.06 -7.43
N SER A 76 37.85 -15.48 -6.76
CA SER A 76 38.25 -16.88 -6.70
C SER A 76 37.21 -17.76 -6.00
N GLN A 77 36.62 -17.26 -4.92
CA GLN A 77 35.52 -17.95 -4.23
C GLN A 77 34.26 -18.05 -5.11
N LEU A 78 33.93 -17.00 -5.87
CA LEU A 78 32.79 -17.02 -6.78
C LEU A 78 33.02 -18.02 -7.92
N ARG A 79 34.21 -18.05 -8.52
CA ARG A 79 34.54 -19.03 -9.56
C ARG A 79 34.39 -20.47 -9.05
N ARG A 80 34.85 -20.75 -7.83
CA ARG A 80 34.66 -22.06 -7.19
C ARG A 80 33.18 -22.34 -6.92
N LEU A 81 32.43 -21.37 -6.41
CA LEU A 81 31.00 -21.50 -6.13
C LEU A 81 30.19 -21.83 -7.40
N LEU A 82 30.50 -21.23 -8.54
CA LEU A 82 29.85 -21.50 -9.83
C LEU A 82 30.24 -22.89 -10.39
N ARG A 83 31.49 -23.33 -10.23
CA ARG A 83 31.94 -24.64 -10.64
C ARG A 83 31.22 -25.77 -9.86
N ASP A 84 30.85 -25.52 -8.62
CA ASP A 84 30.13 -26.47 -7.77
C ASP A 84 28.62 -26.52 -8.09
N THR A 85 28.16 -25.90 -9.17
CA THR A 85 26.76 -25.92 -9.62
C THR A 85 26.53 -26.83 -10.82
N ILE A 86 25.28 -26.86 -11.29
CA ILE A 86 24.89 -27.61 -12.52
C ILE A 86 25.27 -26.88 -13.81
N LEU A 87 25.80 -25.64 -13.72
CA LEU A 87 26.21 -24.86 -14.90
C LEU A 87 27.40 -25.58 -15.61
N PRO A 88 27.51 -25.42 -16.95
CA PRO A 88 28.68 -25.89 -17.70
C PRO A 88 30.01 -25.40 -17.10
N GLU A 89 31.07 -26.17 -17.23
CA GLU A 89 32.37 -25.78 -16.69
C GLU A 89 33.05 -24.80 -17.64
N GLU A 90 32.97 -23.47 -17.31
CA GLU A 90 33.62 -22.40 -18.06
C GLU A 90 34.03 -21.22 -17.16
N ASN A 91 34.74 -20.24 -17.69
CA ASN A 91 35.13 -19.07 -16.96
C ASN A 91 34.06 -17.97 -17.08
N TYR A 92 33.14 -17.93 -16.13
CA TYR A 92 32.03 -16.93 -16.10
C TYR A 92 32.46 -15.51 -15.78
N ILE A 93 33.68 -15.31 -15.22
CA ILE A 93 34.13 -13.99 -14.78
C ILE A 93 35.38 -13.62 -15.57
N CYS A 94 35.18 -12.75 -16.55
CA CYS A 94 36.24 -12.22 -17.41
C CYS A 94 36.64 -10.83 -16.93
N THR A 95 37.94 -10.51 -17.11
CA THR A 95 38.50 -9.17 -16.85
C THR A 95 39.02 -8.63 -18.15
N GLU A 96 38.48 -7.51 -18.60
CA GLU A 96 38.87 -6.78 -19.80
C GLU A 96 39.20 -5.33 -19.44
N VAL A 97 40.41 -4.88 -19.65
CA VAL A 97 40.85 -3.50 -19.45
C VAL A 97 40.33 -2.91 -18.12
N ASP A 98 40.63 -3.56 -16.99
CA ASP A 98 40.24 -3.17 -15.64
C ASP A 98 38.72 -3.26 -15.31
N ARG A 99 37.93 -3.96 -16.16
CA ARG A 99 36.53 -4.20 -15.93
C ARG A 99 36.26 -5.69 -15.77
N TYR A 100 35.40 -6.03 -14.80
CA TYR A 100 34.88 -7.37 -14.60
C TYR A 100 33.53 -7.49 -15.27
N ARG A 101 33.31 -8.64 -15.97
CA ARG A 101 32.04 -8.97 -16.65
C ARG A 101 31.63 -10.40 -16.36
N PHE A 102 30.32 -10.62 -16.34
CA PHE A 102 29.76 -11.97 -16.45
C PHE A 102 29.64 -12.35 -17.93
N GLN A 103 30.20 -13.49 -18.32
CA GLN A 103 30.17 -14.00 -19.67
C GLN A 103 29.82 -15.50 -19.62
N SER A 104 29.10 -16.00 -20.62
CA SER A 104 28.75 -17.40 -20.77
C SER A 104 28.65 -17.78 -22.24
N SER A 105 28.85 -19.07 -22.55
CA SER A 105 28.65 -19.63 -23.90
C SER A 105 27.17 -19.82 -24.25
N PHE A 106 26.26 -19.71 -23.28
CA PHE A 106 24.83 -19.84 -23.42
C PHE A 106 24.10 -18.53 -23.16
N PRO A 107 22.86 -18.38 -23.67
CA PRO A 107 22.06 -17.18 -23.42
C PRO A 107 21.73 -16.96 -21.94
N VAL A 108 21.75 -15.71 -21.50
CA VAL A 108 21.35 -15.30 -20.17
C VAL A 108 20.18 -14.30 -20.30
N LEU A 109 19.08 -14.59 -19.64
CA LEU A 109 17.88 -13.76 -19.59
C LEU A 109 17.64 -13.31 -18.14
N ALA A 110 17.95 -12.03 -17.86
CA ALA A 110 17.62 -11.43 -16.58
C ALA A 110 16.26 -10.73 -16.67
N ASP A 111 15.40 -10.90 -15.66
CA ASP A 111 14.10 -10.23 -15.58
C ASP A 111 14.24 -8.71 -15.65
N THR A 112 15.30 -8.15 -15.08
CA THR A 112 15.63 -6.73 -15.15
C THR A 112 15.86 -6.23 -16.57
N GLU A 113 16.54 -7.01 -17.41
CA GLU A 113 16.76 -6.67 -18.83
C GLU A 113 15.48 -6.86 -19.64
N GLU A 114 14.73 -7.95 -19.38
CA GLU A 114 13.46 -8.23 -20.07
C GLU A 114 12.42 -7.14 -19.80
N VAL A 115 12.31 -6.62 -18.59
CA VAL A 115 11.44 -5.48 -18.24
C VAL A 115 11.78 -4.25 -19.10
N LEU A 116 13.05 -3.92 -19.28
CA LEU A 116 13.45 -2.76 -20.09
C LEU A 116 13.13 -2.95 -21.57
N ILE A 117 13.37 -4.14 -22.11
CA ILE A 117 13.03 -4.50 -23.50
C ILE A 117 11.52 -4.43 -23.73
N LEU A 118 10.72 -4.98 -22.79
CA LEU A 118 9.26 -4.95 -22.89
C LEU A 118 8.74 -3.51 -22.81
N ARG A 119 9.28 -2.69 -21.90
CA ARG A 119 8.92 -1.27 -21.79
C ARG A 119 9.18 -0.51 -23.09
N GLN A 120 10.37 -0.70 -23.70
CA GLN A 120 10.68 -0.05 -24.98
C GLN A 120 9.73 -0.50 -26.07
N LYS A 121 9.52 -1.82 -26.24
CA LYS A 121 8.58 -2.34 -27.23
C LYS A 121 7.15 -1.83 -27.00
N ALA A 122 6.68 -1.78 -25.75
CA ALA A 122 5.39 -1.21 -25.43
C ALA A 122 5.28 0.27 -25.82
N SER A 123 6.35 1.06 -25.70
CA SER A 123 6.35 2.47 -26.12
C SER A 123 6.23 2.65 -27.65
N GLU A 124 6.64 1.64 -28.42
CA GLU A 124 6.61 1.62 -29.88
C GLU A 124 5.36 0.94 -30.46
N SER A 125 4.56 0.26 -29.60
CA SER A 125 3.36 -0.49 -29.97
C SER A 125 2.08 0.21 -29.53
N ALA A 126 0.92 -0.23 -30.05
CA ALA A 126 -0.40 0.30 -29.69
C ALA A 126 -1.43 -0.84 -29.51
N GLY A 127 -2.59 -0.51 -28.95
CA GLY A 127 -3.75 -1.41 -28.83
C GLY A 127 -3.43 -2.71 -28.10
N GLU A 128 -3.83 -3.84 -28.68
CA GLU A 128 -3.66 -5.18 -28.08
C GLU A 128 -2.22 -5.57 -27.86
N GLU A 129 -1.34 -5.24 -28.79
CA GLU A 129 0.06 -5.57 -28.69
C GLU A 129 0.70 -4.87 -27.49
N ARG A 130 0.45 -3.55 -27.34
CA ARG A 130 0.91 -2.77 -26.19
C ARG A 130 0.39 -3.35 -24.88
N MET A 131 -0.89 -3.66 -24.81
CA MET A 131 -1.49 -4.25 -23.62
C MET A 131 -0.84 -5.59 -23.25
N GLY A 132 -0.62 -6.48 -24.22
CA GLY A 132 0.05 -7.76 -23.99
C GLY A 132 1.50 -7.59 -23.49
N LEU A 133 2.24 -6.59 -24.01
CA LEU A 133 3.58 -6.28 -23.55
C LEU A 133 3.59 -5.74 -22.12
N LEU A 134 2.66 -4.85 -21.76
CA LEU A 134 2.50 -4.33 -20.41
C LEU A 134 2.10 -5.43 -19.40
N GLN A 135 1.20 -6.35 -19.81
CA GLN A 135 0.84 -7.50 -18.97
C GLN A 135 2.05 -8.38 -18.67
N ARG A 136 2.88 -8.67 -19.69
CA ARG A 136 4.11 -9.44 -19.52
C ARG A 136 5.10 -8.72 -18.61
N LEU A 137 5.28 -7.42 -18.80
CA LEU A 137 6.15 -6.59 -17.94
C LEU A 137 5.71 -6.65 -16.48
N CYS A 138 4.43 -6.43 -16.21
CA CYS A 138 3.89 -6.48 -14.85
C CYS A 138 4.04 -7.88 -14.21
N ALA A 139 3.93 -8.95 -14.99
CA ALA A 139 4.11 -10.32 -14.51
C ALA A 139 5.57 -10.66 -14.12
N LEU A 140 6.56 -9.94 -14.68
CA LEU A 140 7.97 -10.09 -14.29
C LEU A 140 8.28 -9.44 -12.95
N TYR A 141 7.54 -8.40 -12.55
CA TYR A 141 7.76 -7.71 -11.30
C TYR A 141 7.10 -8.46 -10.14
N ARG A 142 7.88 -9.31 -9.46
CA ARG A 142 7.40 -10.16 -8.35
C ARG A 142 7.67 -9.56 -6.98
N GLY A 143 8.27 -8.39 -6.91
CA GLY A 143 8.59 -7.69 -5.68
C GLY A 143 9.83 -6.81 -5.81
N ARG A 144 10.32 -6.31 -4.69
CA ARG A 144 11.47 -5.39 -4.64
C ARG A 144 12.71 -6.03 -5.27
N PHE A 145 13.48 -5.23 -5.99
CA PHE A 145 14.77 -5.67 -6.55
C PHE A 145 15.71 -6.09 -5.42
N LEU A 146 16.25 -7.30 -5.48
CA LEU A 146 17.18 -7.92 -4.53
C LEU A 146 16.84 -7.60 -3.05
N PRO A 147 15.70 -8.08 -2.52
CA PRO A 147 15.23 -7.72 -1.18
C PRO A 147 16.21 -8.14 -0.07
N GLU A 148 17.11 -9.08 -0.35
CA GLU A 148 18.12 -9.58 0.59
C GLU A 148 19.29 -8.62 0.82
N LEU A 149 19.41 -7.56 0.01
CA LEU A 149 20.49 -6.58 0.05
C LEU A 149 19.98 -5.20 0.50
N ASP A 150 19.54 -5.10 1.74
CA ASP A 150 19.13 -3.82 2.30
C ASP A 150 20.34 -2.91 2.62
N GLY A 151 20.19 -1.62 2.35
CA GLY A 151 21.19 -0.60 2.66
C GLY A 151 22.31 -0.44 1.62
N GLU A 152 22.29 -1.21 0.53
CA GLU A 152 23.25 -1.05 -0.57
C GLU A 152 22.79 0.07 -1.52
N SER A 153 23.55 1.14 -1.64
CA SER A 153 23.16 2.33 -2.44
C SER A 153 22.80 2.02 -3.90
N TRP A 154 23.55 1.12 -4.55
CA TRP A 154 23.28 0.70 -5.92
C TRP A 154 21.98 -0.11 -6.05
N VAL A 155 21.62 -0.87 -5.01
CA VAL A 155 20.37 -1.64 -4.94
C VAL A 155 19.19 -0.70 -4.73
N GLU A 156 19.30 0.28 -3.83
CA GLU A 156 18.21 1.24 -3.59
C GLU A 156 17.90 2.09 -4.84
N THR A 157 18.94 2.50 -5.58
CA THR A 157 18.75 3.20 -6.86
C THR A 157 18.01 2.32 -7.87
N ALA A 158 18.40 1.04 -8.00
CA ALA A 158 17.75 0.09 -8.88
C ALA A 158 16.31 -0.22 -8.43
N ARG A 159 16.06 -0.36 -7.12
CA ARG A 159 14.71 -0.56 -6.54
C ARG A 159 13.76 0.55 -6.98
N SER A 160 14.13 1.80 -6.73
CA SER A 160 13.31 2.96 -7.10
C SER A 160 13.05 3.02 -8.61
N TYR A 161 14.05 2.67 -9.42
CA TYR A 161 13.93 2.65 -10.87
C TYR A 161 12.94 1.59 -11.37
N TYR A 162 13.06 0.33 -10.94
CA TYR A 162 12.15 -0.75 -11.38
C TYR A 162 10.77 -0.63 -10.76
N GLN A 163 10.66 -0.14 -9.53
CA GLN A 163 9.38 0.18 -8.91
C GLN A 163 8.60 1.19 -9.75
N ARG A 164 9.23 2.29 -10.14
CA ARG A 164 8.59 3.30 -10.99
C ARG A 164 8.15 2.73 -12.34
N ILE A 165 9.00 1.91 -13.00
CA ILE A 165 8.63 1.25 -14.26
C ILE A 165 7.38 0.39 -14.08
N TYR A 166 7.33 -0.40 -13.01
CA TYR A 166 6.19 -1.25 -12.71
C TYR A 166 4.93 -0.43 -12.47
N GLN A 167 5.00 0.58 -11.62
CA GLN A 167 3.85 1.44 -11.28
C GLN A 167 3.30 2.17 -12.50
N GLU A 168 4.14 2.81 -13.30
CA GLU A 168 3.75 3.48 -14.54
C GLU A 168 3.11 2.50 -15.54
N SER A 169 3.69 1.32 -15.71
CA SER A 169 3.19 0.31 -16.64
C SER A 169 1.87 -0.30 -16.17
N LEU A 170 1.71 -0.52 -14.88
CA LEU A 170 0.49 -1.06 -14.30
C LEU A 170 -0.67 -0.04 -14.37
N ASP A 171 -0.40 1.23 -14.08
CA ASP A 171 -1.43 2.28 -14.15
C ASP A 171 -1.91 2.44 -15.61
N GLU A 172 -1.00 2.41 -16.59
CA GLU A 172 -1.36 2.42 -18.00
C GLU A 172 -2.18 1.18 -18.40
N LEU A 173 -1.77 0.00 -17.96
CA LEU A 173 -2.49 -1.24 -18.20
C LEU A 173 -3.90 -1.20 -17.60
N CYS A 174 -4.03 -0.67 -16.38
CA CYS A 174 -5.33 -0.50 -15.73
C CYS A 174 -6.26 0.42 -16.53
N ARG A 175 -5.75 1.54 -17.09
CA ARG A 175 -6.55 2.42 -17.95
C ARG A 175 -7.04 1.70 -19.20
N MET A 176 -6.16 0.97 -19.89
CA MET A 176 -6.54 0.20 -21.09
C MET A 176 -7.58 -0.88 -20.81
N LEU A 177 -7.45 -1.60 -19.69
CA LEU A 177 -8.40 -2.62 -19.25
C LEU A 177 -9.73 -1.99 -18.79
N TRP A 178 -9.70 -0.82 -18.17
CA TRP A 178 -10.90 -0.06 -17.78
C TRP A 178 -11.74 0.36 -18.99
N GLU A 179 -11.12 0.88 -20.03
CA GLU A 179 -11.83 1.23 -21.28
C GLU A 179 -12.54 0.02 -21.92
N ARG A 180 -12.01 -1.18 -21.69
CA ARG A 180 -12.61 -2.46 -22.15
C ARG A 180 -13.59 -3.06 -21.16
N ARG A 181 -13.83 -2.43 -20.03
CA ARG A 181 -14.67 -2.93 -18.93
C ARG A 181 -14.18 -4.25 -18.33
N GLU A 182 -12.89 -4.54 -18.44
CA GLU A 182 -12.25 -5.72 -17.85
C GLU A 182 -11.94 -5.54 -16.36
N TYR A 183 -12.94 -5.13 -15.57
CA TYR A 183 -12.81 -4.75 -14.17
C TYR A 183 -12.22 -5.85 -13.27
N GLN A 184 -12.55 -7.11 -13.55
CA GLN A 184 -12.01 -8.23 -12.76
C GLN A 184 -10.50 -8.40 -12.94
N THR A 185 -9.98 -8.13 -14.13
CA THR A 185 -8.54 -8.17 -14.41
C THR A 185 -7.84 -7.02 -13.68
N VAL A 186 -8.42 -5.81 -13.70
CA VAL A 186 -7.90 -4.66 -12.93
C VAL A 186 -7.87 -4.97 -11.44
N LEU A 187 -8.97 -5.49 -10.86
CA LEU A 187 -9.03 -5.86 -9.44
C LEU A 187 -7.91 -6.82 -9.05
N ARG A 188 -7.70 -7.89 -9.82
CA ARG A 188 -6.66 -8.89 -9.53
C ARG A 188 -5.25 -8.29 -9.60
N LEU A 189 -4.97 -7.43 -10.59
CA LEU A 189 -3.66 -6.80 -10.77
C LEU A 189 -3.38 -5.79 -9.65
N THR A 190 -4.36 -4.97 -9.31
CA THR A 190 -4.23 -3.94 -8.27
C THR A 190 -4.25 -4.52 -6.86
N ASP A 191 -4.91 -5.66 -6.64
CA ASP A 191 -4.83 -6.41 -5.38
C ASP A 191 -3.38 -6.86 -5.10
N TYR A 192 -2.75 -7.47 -6.09
CA TYR A 192 -1.33 -7.83 -5.99
C TYR A 192 -0.43 -6.60 -5.77
N ALA A 193 -0.65 -5.51 -6.51
CA ALA A 193 0.12 -4.29 -6.37
C ALA A 193 -0.06 -3.64 -4.99
N ALA A 194 -1.26 -3.69 -4.41
CA ALA A 194 -1.53 -3.18 -3.07
C ALA A 194 -0.79 -3.99 -1.98
N THR A 195 -0.56 -5.29 -2.18
CA THR A 195 0.28 -6.08 -1.25
C THR A 195 1.75 -5.64 -1.28
N LEU A 196 2.26 -5.21 -2.44
CA LEU A 196 3.64 -4.73 -2.59
C LEU A 196 3.81 -3.27 -2.15
N PHE A 197 2.81 -2.45 -2.42
CA PHE A 197 2.81 -1.00 -2.22
C PHE A 197 1.49 -0.53 -1.62
N PRO A 198 1.26 -0.76 -0.31
CA PRO A 198 -0.04 -0.54 0.33
C PRO A 198 -0.44 0.95 0.46
N PHE A 199 0.52 1.88 0.27
CA PHE A 199 0.29 3.32 0.39
C PHE A 199 0.29 4.05 -0.97
N GLU A 200 0.18 3.29 -2.05
CA GLU A 200 -0.02 3.82 -3.40
C GLU A 200 -1.52 3.80 -3.77
N GLU A 201 -1.88 4.42 -4.89
CA GLU A 201 -3.29 4.59 -5.27
C GLU A 201 -3.96 3.34 -5.88
N TRP A 202 -3.46 2.13 -5.62
CA TRP A 202 -4.02 0.89 -6.19
C TRP A 202 -5.43 0.61 -5.68
N GLN A 203 -5.69 0.92 -4.42
CA GLN A 203 -7.01 0.76 -3.82
C GLN A 203 -8.04 1.73 -4.44
N ALA A 204 -7.63 2.85 -5.01
CA ALA A 204 -8.53 3.73 -5.75
C ALA A 204 -9.05 3.04 -7.04
N TRP A 205 -8.18 2.34 -7.76
CA TRP A 205 -8.60 1.50 -8.90
C TRP A 205 -9.57 0.38 -8.49
N GLN A 206 -9.30 -0.30 -7.37
CA GLN A 206 -10.18 -1.33 -6.83
C GLN A 206 -11.55 -0.76 -6.50
N TYR A 207 -11.58 0.37 -5.80
CA TYR A 207 -12.81 1.06 -5.42
C TYR A 207 -13.64 1.43 -6.64
N GLU A 208 -13.03 2.03 -7.65
CA GLU A 208 -13.69 2.39 -8.91
C GLU A 208 -14.27 1.16 -9.63
N CYS A 209 -13.50 0.08 -9.72
CA CYS A 209 -13.95 -1.18 -10.35
C CYS A 209 -15.14 -1.81 -9.62
N LEU A 210 -15.16 -1.78 -8.28
CA LEU A 210 -16.27 -2.27 -7.48
C LEU A 210 -17.54 -1.45 -7.71
N LEU A 211 -17.41 -0.11 -7.78
CA LEU A 211 -18.53 0.77 -8.10
C LEU A 211 -19.07 0.50 -9.51
N ALA A 212 -18.20 0.36 -10.52
CA ALA A 212 -18.60 0.09 -11.89
C ALA A 212 -19.32 -1.27 -12.07
N GLN A 213 -19.07 -2.22 -11.14
CA GLN A 213 -19.76 -3.52 -11.08
C GLN A 213 -21.03 -3.48 -10.20
N GLY A 214 -21.42 -2.34 -9.62
CA GLY A 214 -22.55 -2.23 -8.71
C GLY A 214 -22.32 -2.85 -7.33
N ARG A 215 -21.08 -3.20 -6.98
CA ARG A 215 -20.69 -3.84 -5.70
C ARG A 215 -20.45 -2.80 -4.61
N MET A 216 -21.49 -2.04 -4.29
CA MET A 216 -21.42 -0.91 -3.35
C MET A 216 -20.95 -1.32 -1.93
N LYS A 217 -21.41 -2.48 -1.45
CA LYS A 217 -21.04 -2.97 -0.10
C LYS A 217 -19.53 -3.25 -0.03
N ASP A 218 -19.00 -3.94 -1.04
CA ASP A 218 -17.58 -4.28 -1.10
C ASP A 218 -16.72 -3.01 -1.25
N ALA A 219 -17.17 -2.02 -2.03
CA ALA A 219 -16.50 -0.74 -2.15
C ALA A 219 -16.44 0.02 -0.81
N GLN A 220 -17.54 0.02 -0.05
CA GLN A 220 -17.56 0.64 1.28
C GLN A 220 -16.66 -0.08 2.29
N GLU A 221 -16.59 -1.42 2.23
CA GLU A 221 -15.69 -2.22 3.08
C GLU A 221 -14.24 -1.91 2.75
N LEU A 222 -13.87 -1.94 1.47
CA LEU A 222 -12.54 -1.57 1.01
C LEU A 222 -12.15 -0.16 1.49
N TYR A 223 -13.06 0.82 1.35
CA TYR A 223 -12.78 2.17 1.82
C TYR A 223 -12.45 2.21 3.31
N ARG A 224 -13.23 1.52 4.15
CA ARG A 224 -12.99 1.47 5.60
C ARG A 224 -11.65 0.83 5.96
N GLU A 225 -11.27 -0.22 5.23
CA GLU A 225 -9.97 -0.87 5.42
C GLU A 225 -8.82 0.08 5.07
N VAL A 226 -8.93 0.77 3.93
CA VAL A 226 -7.95 1.76 3.49
C VAL A 226 -7.87 2.95 4.44
N GLU A 227 -9.01 3.48 4.87
CA GLU A 227 -9.06 4.57 5.87
C GLU A 227 -8.36 4.17 7.17
N LYS A 228 -8.66 2.97 7.68
CA LYS A 228 -7.99 2.43 8.87
C LYS A 228 -6.48 2.27 8.66
N LEU A 229 -6.05 1.76 7.51
CA LEU A 229 -4.65 1.59 7.17
C LEU A 229 -3.90 2.93 7.16
N TYR A 230 -4.43 3.91 6.43
CA TYR A 230 -3.81 5.23 6.30
C TYR A 230 -3.78 5.99 7.63
N LEU A 231 -4.87 5.97 8.39
CA LEU A 231 -4.91 6.60 9.71
C LEU A 231 -3.96 5.94 10.71
N ASN A 232 -3.87 4.61 10.71
CA ASN A 232 -3.01 3.88 11.65
C ASN A 232 -1.52 4.06 11.35
N GLU A 233 -1.14 3.97 10.08
CA GLU A 233 0.26 3.91 9.68
C GLU A 233 0.85 5.30 9.35
N LEU A 234 0.07 6.16 8.68
CA LEU A 234 0.53 7.45 8.19
C LEU A 234 -0.05 8.65 8.95
N ALA A 235 -1.09 8.45 9.78
CA ALA A 235 -1.89 9.53 10.37
C ALA A 235 -2.42 10.53 9.31
N ALA A 236 -2.76 10.02 8.13
CA ALA A 236 -3.21 10.77 6.95
C ALA A 236 -4.54 10.20 6.43
N PRO A 237 -5.33 10.99 5.71
CA PRO A 237 -6.53 10.48 5.04
C PRO A 237 -6.16 9.54 3.88
N PRO A 238 -7.12 8.73 3.38
CA PRO A 238 -6.97 7.95 2.15
C PRO A 238 -6.59 8.81 0.94
N PRO A 239 -6.13 8.19 -0.17
CA PRO A 239 -5.76 8.91 -1.40
C PRO A 239 -6.87 9.82 -1.92
N GLU A 240 -6.53 11.02 -2.37
CA GLU A 240 -7.49 12.05 -2.84
C GLU A 240 -8.37 11.53 -3.98
N ARG A 241 -7.83 10.72 -4.89
CA ARG A 241 -8.61 10.08 -5.97
C ARG A 241 -9.78 9.25 -5.43
N MET A 242 -9.55 8.51 -4.34
CA MET A 242 -10.59 7.71 -3.68
C MET A 242 -11.62 8.60 -2.99
N LEU A 243 -11.18 9.68 -2.32
CA LEU A 243 -12.06 10.66 -1.68
C LEU A 243 -12.91 11.41 -2.70
N GLN A 244 -12.36 11.80 -3.83
CA GLN A 244 -13.11 12.46 -4.92
C GLN A 244 -14.19 11.55 -5.49
N ARG A 245 -13.89 10.26 -5.68
CA ARG A 245 -14.88 9.28 -6.17
C ARG A 245 -16.04 9.08 -5.20
N ILE A 246 -15.79 9.07 -3.90
CA ILE A 246 -16.87 9.02 -2.90
C ILE A 246 -17.79 10.21 -3.04
N ARG A 247 -17.24 11.40 -3.23
CA ARG A 247 -18.02 12.64 -3.40
C ARG A 247 -18.84 12.65 -4.70
N THR A 248 -18.31 12.03 -5.77
CA THR A 248 -18.96 12.03 -7.10
C THR A 248 -19.86 10.81 -7.34
N SER A 249 -19.65 9.69 -6.62
CA SER A 249 -20.41 8.44 -6.82
C SER A 249 -21.92 8.56 -6.58
N ALA A 250 -22.35 9.59 -5.88
CA ALA A 250 -23.78 9.89 -5.77
C ALA A 250 -24.41 10.32 -7.14
N GLY A 251 -23.59 10.72 -8.12
CA GLY A 251 -24.04 11.18 -9.43
C GLY A 251 -23.97 10.13 -10.55
N ASP A 252 -22.98 9.23 -10.53
CA ASP A 252 -22.70 8.31 -11.65
C ASP A 252 -23.51 7.01 -11.63
N SER A 253 -24.18 6.68 -10.52
CA SER A 253 -25.05 5.49 -10.40
C SER A 253 -26.41 5.65 -11.12
N LEU A 254 -26.61 6.75 -11.84
CA LEU A 254 -27.91 7.15 -12.42
C LEU A 254 -28.08 6.81 -13.92
N LEU A 255 -27.23 5.97 -14.49
CA LEU A 255 -27.32 5.65 -15.94
C LEU A 255 -28.38 4.60 -16.30
N GLU A 256 -29.05 3.99 -15.32
CA GLU A 256 -30.25 3.18 -15.58
C GLU A 256 -31.47 3.81 -14.91
N GLU A 257 -32.54 4.05 -15.69
CA GLU A 257 -33.83 4.51 -15.16
C GLU A 257 -34.44 3.44 -14.26
N HIS A 258 -34.33 3.66 -12.94
CA HIS A 258 -34.96 2.78 -11.94
C HIS A 258 -36.25 3.40 -11.42
N SER A 259 -37.26 2.58 -11.16
CA SER A 259 -38.47 3.06 -10.49
C SER A 259 -38.13 3.49 -9.05
N VAL A 260 -38.81 4.52 -8.53
CA VAL A 260 -38.65 4.99 -7.13
C VAL A 260 -38.80 3.83 -6.13
N ARG A 261 -39.61 2.84 -6.41
CA ARG A 261 -39.75 1.63 -5.56
C ARG A 261 -38.47 0.81 -5.53
N THR A 262 -37.87 0.54 -6.69
CA THR A 262 -36.60 -0.21 -6.78
C THR A 262 -35.47 0.52 -6.08
N ILE A 263 -35.44 1.87 -6.22
CA ILE A 263 -34.45 2.69 -5.52
C ILE A 263 -34.68 2.62 -4.01
N ARG A 264 -35.93 2.77 -3.54
CA ARG A 264 -36.27 2.66 -2.12
C ARG A 264 -35.89 1.29 -1.55
N ASP A 265 -36.24 0.20 -2.22
CA ASP A 265 -35.98 -1.15 -1.77
C ASP A 265 -34.45 -1.40 -1.65
N ARG A 266 -33.64 -0.87 -2.58
CA ARG A 266 -32.16 -0.87 -2.48
C ARG A 266 -31.63 -0.06 -1.31
N LEU A 267 -32.23 1.08 -1.00
CA LEU A 267 -31.86 1.92 0.15
C LEU A 267 -32.26 1.24 1.46
N ASP A 268 -33.43 0.62 1.52
CA ASP A 268 -33.93 -0.09 2.69
C ASP A 268 -33.13 -1.39 2.97
N GLU A 269 -32.67 -2.11 1.93
CA GLU A 269 -31.79 -3.28 2.07
C GLU A 269 -30.40 -2.92 2.63
N ALA A 270 -29.97 -1.68 2.51
CA ALA A 270 -28.71 -1.20 3.06
C ALA A 270 -28.79 -0.92 4.58
N GLY A 271 -29.98 -1.02 5.20
CA GLY A 271 -30.21 -0.79 6.62
C GLY A 271 -29.38 -1.75 7.49
N ARG A 272 -28.46 -1.19 8.29
CA ARG A 272 -27.67 -1.93 9.28
C ARG A 272 -28.32 -1.81 10.65
N GLU A 273 -28.25 -2.86 11.44
CA GLU A 273 -28.50 -2.76 12.86
C GLU A 273 -27.34 -2.01 13.54
N GLY A 274 -27.66 -1.03 14.39
CA GLY A 274 -26.69 -0.23 15.14
C GLY A 274 -26.38 1.15 14.53
N PRO A 275 -25.46 1.92 15.16
CA PRO A 275 -25.15 3.27 14.76
C PRO A 275 -24.45 3.35 13.38
N TYR A 276 -24.58 4.47 12.73
CA TYR A 276 -23.91 4.72 11.45
C TYR A 276 -22.41 4.99 11.63
N CYS A 277 -21.56 4.04 11.21
CA CYS A 277 -20.14 4.27 11.06
C CYS A 277 -19.88 4.81 9.66
N LEU A 278 -19.56 6.10 9.55
CA LEU A 278 -19.38 6.80 8.27
C LEU A 278 -17.92 7.16 8.02
N PRO A 279 -17.46 7.14 6.76
CA PRO A 279 -16.23 7.84 6.38
C PRO A 279 -16.30 9.33 6.73
N PHE A 280 -15.18 9.95 7.10
CA PHE A 280 -15.19 11.35 7.57
C PHE A 280 -15.85 12.33 6.57
N PRO A 281 -15.63 12.26 5.25
CA PRO A 281 -16.33 13.13 4.31
C PRO A 281 -17.86 12.95 4.35
N SER A 282 -18.34 11.71 4.36
CA SER A 282 -19.77 11.39 4.44
C SER A 282 -20.36 11.75 5.81
N PHE A 283 -19.56 11.64 6.87
CA PHE A 283 -19.95 12.10 8.21
C PHE A 283 -20.13 13.61 8.25
N LEU A 284 -19.28 14.38 7.56
CA LEU A 284 -19.41 15.84 7.49
C LEU A 284 -20.71 16.25 6.80
N ASP A 285 -21.03 15.61 5.67
CA ASP A 285 -22.27 15.86 4.94
C ASP A 285 -23.51 15.47 5.78
N ALA A 286 -23.46 14.30 6.43
CA ALA A 286 -24.51 13.84 7.34
C ALA A 286 -24.69 14.80 8.52
N TYR A 287 -23.60 15.26 9.14
CA TYR A 287 -23.65 16.23 10.22
C TYR A 287 -24.31 17.54 9.79
N GLN A 288 -23.94 18.07 8.61
CA GLN A 288 -24.55 19.31 8.09
C GLN A 288 -26.06 19.13 7.84
N LEU A 289 -26.46 17.99 7.27
CA LEU A 289 -27.87 17.68 7.04
C LEU A 289 -28.64 17.56 8.35
N ILE A 290 -28.12 16.76 9.29
CA ILE A 290 -28.72 16.52 10.61
C ILE A 290 -28.86 17.85 11.38
N SER A 291 -27.80 18.68 11.41
CA SER A 291 -27.84 19.98 12.10
C SER A 291 -28.90 20.91 11.55
N ARG A 292 -29.10 20.94 10.23
CA ARG A 292 -30.16 21.75 9.59
C ARG A 292 -31.56 21.22 9.90
N MET A 293 -31.74 19.90 9.83
CA MET A 293 -33.04 19.26 10.14
C MET A 293 -33.40 19.43 11.61
N SER A 294 -32.45 19.23 12.51
CA SER A 294 -32.64 19.36 13.95
C SER A 294 -32.90 20.78 14.38
N GLY A 295 -32.22 21.77 13.79
CA GLY A 295 -32.51 23.18 14.00
C GLY A 295 -33.94 23.58 13.59
N ALA A 296 -34.46 23.01 12.50
CA ALA A 296 -35.86 23.25 12.06
C ALA A 296 -36.87 22.51 12.96
N ALA A 297 -36.52 21.37 13.54
CA ALA A 297 -37.39 20.56 14.40
C ALA A 297 -37.25 20.90 15.90
N GLY A 298 -36.34 21.79 16.30
CA GLY A 298 -36.06 22.13 17.70
C GLY A 298 -35.45 20.95 18.50
N GLN A 299 -34.85 19.98 17.81
CA GLN A 299 -34.18 18.86 18.46
C GLN A 299 -32.70 19.19 18.72
N PRO A 300 -32.17 18.92 19.93
CA PRO A 300 -30.77 19.16 20.20
C PRO A 300 -29.88 18.13 19.47
N VAL A 301 -28.74 18.58 18.99
CA VAL A 301 -27.69 17.73 18.41
C VAL A 301 -26.37 18.08 19.07
N SER A 302 -25.66 17.07 19.52
CA SER A 302 -24.35 17.25 20.16
C SER A 302 -23.26 16.51 19.38
N LEU A 303 -22.07 17.12 19.29
CA LEU A 303 -20.85 16.47 18.85
C LEU A 303 -20.08 15.96 20.08
N MET A 304 -19.57 14.74 20.01
CA MET A 304 -18.69 14.19 21.05
C MET A 304 -17.39 13.69 20.43
N LEU A 305 -16.27 14.15 20.96
CA LEU A 305 -14.94 13.69 20.60
C LEU A 305 -14.45 12.70 21.65
N CYS A 306 -14.19 11.47 21.24
CA CYS A 306 -13.63 10.40 22.07
C CYS A 306 -12.14 10.24 21.73
N THR A 307 -11.25 10.56 22.67
CA THR A 307 -9.80 10.51 22.50
C THR A 307 -9.20 9.38 23.34
N LEU A 308 -8.49 8.46 22.69
CA LEU A 308 -7.77 7.38 23.37
C LEU A 308 -6.33 7.83 23.69
N ARG A 309 -5.92 7.70 24.94
CA ARG A 309 -4.58 8.06 25.42
C ARG A 309 -3.91 6.90 26.12
N GLY A 310 -2.58 6.81 26.05
CA GLY A 310 -1.82 5.87 26.88
C GLY A 310 -1.95 6.22 28.38
N SER A 311 -2.01 5.24 29.23
CA SER A 311 -2.06 5.41 30.68
C SER A 311 -0.77 6.04 31.24
N ASP A 312 0.36 5.87 30.53
CA ASP A 312 1.64 6.52 30.86
C ASP A 312 1.97 7.57 29.80
N SER A 313 1.97 8.84 30.19
CA SER A 313 2.24 9.99 29.31
C SER A 313 3.68 10.07 28.82
N ARG A 314 4.62 9.28 29.35
CA ARG A 314 6.05 9.28 29.02
C ARG A 314 6.47 8.16 28.08
N ALA A 315 5.67 7.09 27.94
CA ALA A 315 5.96 5.98 27.05
C ALA A 315 5.15 6.11 25.76
N ARG A 316 5.79 6.02 24.59
CA ARG A 316 5.06 5.84 23.34
C ARG A 316 4.42 4.46 23.38
N PRO A 317 3.08 4.36 23.29
CA PRO A 317 2.43 3.07 23.28
C PRO A 317 2.87 2.25 22.06
N ASP A 318 2.98 0.94 22.25
CA ASP A 318 3.19 -0.01 21.17
C ASP A 318 2.10 0.18 20.10
N ARG A 319 2.53 0.29 18.85
CA ARG A 319 1.66 0.59 17.70
C ARG A 319 0.56 -0.45 17.51
N GLU A 320 0.89 -1.73 17.65
CA GLU A 320 -0.07 -2.82 17.47
C GLU A 320 -1.08 -2.87 18.59
N LEU A 321 -0.65 -2.71 19.83
CA LEU A 321 -1.53 -2.64 20.99
C LEU A 321 -2.48 -1.44 20.91
N PHE A 322 -1.98 -0.30 20.44
CA PHE A 322 -2.82 0.90 20.29
C PHE A 322 -3.86 0.73 19.19
N ARG A 323 -3.48 0.11 18.06
CA ARG A 323 -4.42 -0.23 16.97
C ARG A 323 -5.53 -1.15 17.46
N ALA A 324 -5.17 -2.25 18.13
CA ALA A 324 -6.13 -3.18 18.69
C ALA A 324 -7.08 -2.50 19.70
N ALA A 325 -6.57 -1.56 20.52
CA ALA A 325 -7.40 -0.81 21.44
C ALA A 325 -8.39 0.13 20.72
N MET A 326 -8.01 0.73 19.59
CA MET A 326 -8.92 1.54 18.76
C MET A 326 -10.02 0.70 18.11
N GLU A 327 -9.71 -0.51 17.66
CA GLU A 327 -10.72 -1.46 17.13
C GLU A 327 -11.70 -1.90 18.23
N GLN A 328 -11.21 -2.13 19.44
CA GLN A 328 -12.05 -2.44 20.60
C GLN A 328 -12.93 -1.26 21.04
N LEU A 329 -12.43 -0.03 20.88
CA LEU A 329 -13.22 1.18 21.11
C LEU A 329 -14.32 1.33 20.06
N GLU A 330 -14.05 1.05 18.79
CA GLU A 330 -15.06 1.02 17.72
C GLU A 330 -16.18 0.03 18.04
N ALA A 331 -15.82 -1.19 18.46
CA ALA A 331 -16.80 -2.19 18.89
C ALA A 331 -17.64 -1.73 20.11
N ALA A 332 -17.03 -1.05 21.06
CA ALA A 332 -17.72 -0.48 22.21
C ALA A 332 -18.69 0.63 21.80
N LEU A 333 -18.33 1.48 20.83
CA LEU A 333 -19.21 2.50 20.25
C LEU A 333 -20.41 1.85 19.56
N CYS A 334 -20.18 0.84 18.69
CA CYS A 334 -21.26 0.11 18.02
C CYS A 334 -22.28 -0.53 19.00
N GLN A 335 -21.82 -1.00 20.17
CA GLN A 335 -22.67 -1.61 21.18
C GLN A 335 -23.39 -0.60 22.08
N THR A 336 -22.93 0.65 22.13
CA THR A 336 -23.41 1.64 23.09
C THR A 336 -24.28 2.71 22.46
N LEU A 337 -23.97 3.12 21.23
CA LEU A 337 -24.69 4.16 20.50
C LEU A 337 -26.02 3.63 19.97
N ARG A 338 -26.96 4.55 19.72
CA ARG A 338 -28.28 4.24 19.16
C ARG A 338 -28.20 4.11 17.65
N GLN A 339 -29.25 3.59 17.04
CA GLN A 339 -29.33 3.40 15.60
C GLN A 339 -29.35 4.74 14.83
N GLU A 340 -29.90 5.79 15.43
CA GLU A 340 -29.92 7.13 14.87
C GLU A 340 -28.60 7.91 15.01
N ASP A 341 -27.69 7.48 15.90
CA ASP A 341 -26.39 8.12 16.11
C ASP A 341 -25.42 7.77 14.96
N ALA A 342 -24.52 8.70 14.65
CA ALA A 342 -23.46 8.45 13.69
C ALA A 342 -22.08 8.72 14.31
N PHE A 343 -21.07 7.99 13.84
CA PHE A 343 -19.70 8.21 14.26
C PHE A 343 -18.72 7.97 13.12
N THR A 344 -17.53 8.56 13.27
CA THR A 344 -16.44 8.41 12.31
C THR A 344 -15.10 8.33 13.02
N ARG A 345 -14.14 7.68 12.41
CA ARG A 345 -12.75 7.77 12.84
C ARG A 345 -12.16 9.09 12.37
N TYR A 346 -11.94 10.01 13.31
CA TYR A 346 -11.47 11.35 13.01
C TYR A 346 -9.95 11.45 12.89
N SER A 347 -9.23 10.69 13.73
CA SER A 347 -7.77 10.65 13.70
C SER A 347 -7.26 9.30 14.16
N ARG A 348 -5.93 9.17 14.23
CA ARG A 348 -5.27 7.96 14.73
C ARG A 348 -5.74 7.54 16.13
N SER A 349 -6.09 8.52 16.98
CA SER A 349 -6.47 8.32 18.38
C SER A 349 -7.87 8.79 18.73
N GLN A 350 -8.69 9.17 17.75
CA GLN A 350 -9.97 9.85 18.01
C GLN A 350 -11.10 9.30 17.17
N TYR A 351 -12.26 9.16 17.80
CA TYR A 351 -13.56 9.04 17.15
C TYR A 351 -14.40 10.30 17.40
N LEU A 352 -15.08 10.75 16.36
CA LEU A 352 -16.03 11.86 16.42
C LEU A 352 -17.44 11.31 16.23
N LEU A 353 -18.36 11.69 17.09
CA LEU A 353 -19.74 11.20 17.17
C LEU A 353 -20.72 12.35 16.96
N VAL A 354 -21.84 12.08 16.30
CA VAL A 354 -23.05 12.93 16.29
C VAL A 354 -24.14 12.22 17.08
N LEU A 355 -24.61 12.85 18.14
CA LEU A 355 -25.65 12.36 19.02
C LEU A 355 -26.95 13.16 18.79
N ILE A 356 -27.96 12.48 18.27
CA ILE A 356 -29.24 13.11 17.86
C ILE A 356 -30.23 13.09 19.03
N GLY A 357 -30.92 14.20 19.25
CA GLY A 357 -31.88 14.35 20.35
C GLY A 357 -31.24 14.43 21.74
N MET A 358 -29.95 14.77 21.80
CA MET A 358 -29.19 14.84 23.05
C MET A 358 -28.63 16.24 23.30
N GLU A 359 -28.92 16.80 24.46
CA GLU A 359 -28.28 18.00 24.99
C GLU A 359 -26.87 17.68 25.51
N GLU A 360 -25.96 18.65 25.49
CA GLU A 360 -24.58 18.54 25.96
C GLU A 360 -24.49 17.96 27.39
N ALA A 361 -25.36 18.42 28.30
CA ALA A 361 -25.41 17.93 29.68
C ALA A 361 -25.71 16.42 29.78
N ALA A 362 -26.48 15.86 28.84
CA ALA A 362 -26.83 14.43 28.80
C ALA A 362 -25.72 13.55 28.17
N CYS A 363 -24.80 14.13 27.38
CA CYS A 363 -23.72 13.43 26.70
C CYS A 363 -22.78 12.70 27.68
N GLY A 364 -22.63 13.20 28.92
CA GLY A 364 -21.86 12.53 29.97
C GLY A 364 -22.33 11.10 30.29
N THR A 365 -23.62 10.81 30.11
CA THR A 365 -24.15 9.44 30.28
C THR A 365 -23.67 8.50 29.18
N ILE A 366 -23.63 8.96 27.92
CA ILE A 366 -23.10 8.17 26.80
C ILE A 366 -21.60 7.97 26.99
N ALA A 367 -20.85 9.04 27.31
CA ALA A 367 -19.42 8.96 27.57
C ALA A 367 -19.08 7.92 28.65
N ARG A 368 -19.87 7.88 29.73
CA ARG A 368 -19.72 6.88 30.81
C ARG A 368 -19.97 5.46 30.27
N ARG A 369 -21.10 5.23 29.57
CA ARG A 369 -21.46 3.92 29.02
C ARG A 369 -20.39 3.41 28.04
N VAL A 370 -19.90 4.24 27.13
CA VAL A 370 -18.82 3.89 26.21
C VAL A 370 -17.55 3.54 27.00
N SER A 371 -17.20 4.35 27.99
CA SER A 371 -16.02 4.12 28.84
C SER A 371 -16.14 2.81 29.65
N GLU A 372 -17.30 2.51 30.18
CA GLU A 372 -17.56 1.26 30.92
C GLU A 372 -17.46 0.04 30.00
N GLN A 373 -18.03 0.12 28.80
CA GLN A 373 -17.96 -0.96 27.82
C GLN A 373 -16.52 -1.16 27.33
N PHE A 374 -15.81 -0.08 27.02
CA PHE A 374 -14.41 -0.13 26.59
C PHE A 374 -13.49 -0.69 27.70
N ARG A 375 -13.67 -0.32 28.96
CA ARG A 375 -12.88 -0.83 30.10
C ARG A 375 -12.96 -2.36 30.29
N ARG A 376 -13.99 -3.01 29.76
CA ARG A 376 -14.13 -4.49 29.80
C ARG A 376 -13.20 -5.17 28.78
N THR A 377 -12.61 -4.43 27.87
CA THR A 377 -11.67 -4.93 26.83
C THR A 377 -10.23 -4.90 27.33
N ALA A 378 -9.35 -5.66 26.67
CA ALA A 378 -7.92 -5.65 26.97
C ALA A 378 -7.28 -4.27 26.75
N GLY A 379 -7.76 -3.51 25.73
CA GLY A 379 -7.33 -2.13 25.46
C GLY A 379 -7.77 -1.18 26.56
N GLY A 380 -9.01 -1.32 27.06
CA GLY A 380 -9.55 -0.48 28.11
C GLY A 380 -8.85 -0.62 29.46
N GLN A 381 -8.09 -1.70 29.68
CA GLN A 381 -7.25 -1.88 30.87
C GLN A 381 -5.91 -1.16 30.78
N ARG A 382 -5.46 -0.80 29.57
CA ARG A 382 -4.14 -0.22 29.28
C ARG A 382 -4.19 1.23 28.81
N PHE A 383 -5.35 1.66 28.30
CA PHE A 383 -5.54 2.99 27.72
C PHE A 383 -6.67 3.73 28.44
N VAL A 384 -6.61 5.04 28.45
CA VAL A 384 -7.61 5.92 29.03
C VAL A 384 -8.41 6.56 27.91
N LEU A 385 -9.75 6.48 28.03
CA LEU A 385 -10.67 7.15 27.12
C LEU A 385 -11.11 8.49 27.73
N ASP A 386 -10.86 9.57 27.00
CA ASP A 386 -11.30 10.93 27.31
C ASP A 386 -12.40 11.33 26.31
N CYS A 387 -13.56 11.75 26.80
CA CYS A 387 -14.70 12.13 25.97
C CYS A 387 -15.09 13.58 26.29
N GLN A 388 -15.15 14.42 25.23
CA GLN A 388 -15.57 15.82 25.32
C GLN A 388 -16.76 16.04 24.38
N ALA A 389 -17.81 16.69 24.86
CA ALA A 389 -19.00 16.99 24.09
C ALA A 389 -19.21 18.49 23.96
N VAL A 390 -19.81 18.91 22.83
CA VAL A 390 -20.20 20.30 22.53
C VAL A 390 -21.56 20.30 21.82
N SER A 391 -22.44 21.24 22.15
CA SER A 391 -23.70 21.40 21.43
C SER A 391 -23.49 22.01 20.04
N SER A 392 -24.37 21.69 19.07
CA SER A 392 -24.28 22.21 17.71
C SER A 392 -24.48 23.73 17.62
N GLU A 393 -25.13 24.34 18.58
CA GLU A 393 -25.32 25.80 18.66
C GLU A 393 -23.98 26.55 18.83
N TYR A 394 -22.99 25.93 19.48
CA TYR A 394 -21.68 26.51 19.67
C TYR A 394 -20.83 26.54 18.38
N VAL A 395 -21.10 25.62 17.44
CA VAL A 395 -20.33 25.51 16.16
C VAL A 395 -20.78 26.58 15.15
N GLN A 396 -21.99 27.12 15.24
CA GLN A 396 -22.45 28.21 14.38
C GLN A 396 -21.68 29.54 14.59
N GLY A 397 -20.97 29.70 15.72
CA GLY A 397 -20.16 30.89 16.02
C GLY A 397 -18.78 30.95 15.31
N PHE A 398 -18.29 29.86 14.76
CA PHE A 398 -16.96 29.81 14.09
C PHE A 398 -16.98 30.07 12.58
N GLY A 399 -18.19 30.23 11.97
CA GLY A 399 -18.36 30.49 10.53
C GLY A 399 -18.56 31.98 10.15
N GLY A 400 -18.42 32.93 11.08
CA GLY A 400 -18.71 34.36 10.87
C GLY A 400 -17.49 35.26 11.10
N SER A 401 -16.93 35.76 9.98
CA SER A 401 -16.19 37.02 9.86
C SER A 401 -14.93 37.26 10.71
N GLY A 402 -13.82 36.72 10.25
CA GLY A 402 -12.53 37.38 10.45
C GLY A 402 -12.35 38.55 9.50
N GLN A 403 -12.99 39.72 9.76
CA GLN A 403 -12.53 40.97 9.17
C GLN A 403 -11.21 41.35 9.86
N VAL A 404 -10.13 41.20 9.11
CA VAL A 404 -8.84 41.84 9.40
C VAL A 404 -9.08 43.35 9.37
N LYS A 405 -9.04 44.02 10.51
CA LYS A 405 -8.81 45.44 10.58
C LYS A 405 -7.32 45.70 10.56
N SER A 406 -6.95 46.49 9.57
CA SER A 406 -5.66 47.13 9.28
C SER A 406 -4.81 47.53 10.49
#